data_07ded8db3e788a15e71b5b8367dfc214
#
_entry.id   07ded8db3e788a15e71b5b8367dfc214
#
_cell.length_a   1.000
_cell.length_b   1.000
_cell.length_c   1.000
_cell.angle_alpha   90.00
_cell.angle_beta   90.00
_cell.angle_gamma   90.00
#
_symmetry.space_group_name_H-M   'P 1'
#
loop_
_entity.id
_entity.type
_entity.pdbx_description
1 polymer ?
#
loop_
_entity_poly.entity_id
_entity_poly.type
_entity_poly.pdbx_seq_one_letter_code
_entity_poly.pdbx_strand_id
1 'polypeptide(L)'
;MKQTHLLAHGLFLAAAALTHLAQAAEYTWTDAAGAHAVTFARTTSGDDVQLKVSATLDGRPDWTVRDYVKECPVDVILDVVPASIEMRDLLGDGHKQFLFAYKIGCRGDVSADQVKYFLVDQGAKYVLRGEETVTVKGRFMDGGAPPVPNADLKAHPAFLRYMTKHWHSISMRDYE
;
A
#
# COMPACT_ATOMS: atom_id res chain seq x y z
N MET A 1 -48.74 56.52 -18.14
CA MET A 1 -47.33 56.17 -17.84
C MET A 1 -47.34 54.81 -17.15
N LYS A 2 -46.92 53.74 -17.86
CA LYS A 2 -46.80 52.36 -17.34
C LYS A 2 -45.31 52.04 -17.23
N GLN A 3 -44.82 51.80 -15.99
CA GLN A 3 -43.49 51.33 -15.75
C GLN A 3 -43.47 49.81 -15.79
N THR A 4 -42.61 49.24 -16.68
CA THR A 4 -42.37 47.82 -16.82
C THR A 4 -41.14 47.46 -15.99
N HIS A 5 -41.28 46.63 -14.96
CA HIS A 5 -40.19 46.10 -14.18
C HIS A 5 -39.64 44.85 -14.87
N LEU A 6 -38.36 44.88 -15.34
CA LEU A 6 -37.62 43.72 -15.79
C LEU A 6 -37.07 42.99 -14.55
N LEU A 7 -37.49 41.75 -14.36
CA LEU A 7 -36.91 40.81 -13.39
C LEU A 7 -35.70 40.10 -14.08
N ALA A 8 -34.52 40.41 -13.59
CA ALA A 8 -33.29 39.69 -13.98
C ALA A 8 -33.22 38.36 -13.20
N HIS A 9 -33.32 37.23 -13.90
CA HIS A 9 -33.08 35.91 -13.33
C HIS A 9 -31.58 35.61 -13.39
N GLY A 10 -30.91 35.63 -12.24
CA GLY A 10 -29.54 35.19 -12.08
C GLY A 10 -29.46 33.66 -12.08
N LEU A 11 -28.78 33.12 -13.08
CA LEU A 11 -28.50 31.69 -13.17
C LEU A 11 -27.29 31.37 -12.28
N PHE A 12 -27.51 30.75 -11.12
CA PHE A 12 -26.44 30.22 -10.28
C PHE A 12 -25.97 28.87 -10.85
N LEU A 13 -24.80 28.85 -11.48
CA LEU A 13 -24.08 27.62 -11.80
C LEU A 13 -23.46 27.06 -10.53
N ALA A 14 -24.04 26.00 -9.98
CA ALA A 14 -23.41 25.21 -8.91
C ALA A 14 -22.30 24.36 -9.53
N ALA A 15 -21.04 24.70 -9.25
CA ALA A 15 -19.90 23.86 -9.54
C ALA A 15 -19.93 22.63 -8.64
N ALA A 16 -20.27 21.46 -9.19
CA ALA A 16 -20.16 20.18 -8.49
C ALA A 16 -18.67 19.82 -8.37
N ALA A 17 -18.12 19.94 -7.18
CA ALA A 17 -16.79 19.40 -6.85
C ALA A 17 -16.86 17.88 -6.91
N LEU A 18 -16.20 17.30 -7.92
CA LEU A 18 -15.99 15.84 -8.03
C LEU A 18 -15.04 15.41 -6.90
N THR A 19 -15.60 14.99 -5.77
CA THR A 19 -14.84 14.30 -4.74
C THR A 19 -14.42 12.93 -5.28
N HIS A 20 -13.13 12.74 -5.55
CA HIS A 20 -12.59 11.44 -5.86
C HIS A 20 -12.69 10.58 -4.59
N LEU A 21 -13.56 9.57 -4.64
CA LEU A 21 -13.69 8.57 -3.59
C LEU A 21 -12.35 7.80 -3.54
N ALA A 22 -11.61 7.97 -2.45
CA ALA A 22 -10.45 7.14 -2.17
C ALA A 22 -10.92 5.68 -2.03
N GLN A 23 -10.40 4.78 -2.85
CA GLN A 23 -10.71 3.37 -2.76
C GLN A 23 -10.01 2.82 -1.51
N ALA A 24 -10.79 2.53 -0.46
CA ALA A 24 -10.29 1.95 0.78
C ALA A 24 -10.64 0.45 0.80
N ALA A 25 -9.63 -0.41 0.96
CA ALA A 25 -9.82 -1.80 1.31
C ALA A 25 -9.63 -1.98 2.82
N GLU A 26 -10.50 -2.74 3.47
CA GLU A 26 -10.44 -3.01 4.91
C GLU A 26 -10.31 -4.51 5.18
N TYR A 27 -9.45 -4.87 6.13
CA TYR A 27 -9.22 -6.23 6.60
C TYR A 27 -9.41 -6.29 8.10
N THR A 28 -10.24 -7.22 8.58
CA THR A 28 -10.54 -7.36 10.00
C THR A 28 -10.28 -8.79 10.48
N TRP A 29 -9.82 -8.94 11.73
CA TRP A 29 -9.69 -10.22 12.40
C TRP A 29 -9.75 -10.02 13.91
N THR A 30 -9.89 -11.14 14.64
CA THR A 30 -9.77 -11.19 16.11
C THR A 30 -8.70 -12.20 16.47
N ASP A 31 -7.91 -11.88 17.49
CA ASP A 31 -6.91 -12.77 18.08
C ASP A 31 -6.82 -12.55 19.60
N ALA A 32 -5.74 -13.04 20.23
CA ALA A 32 -5.55 -12.93 21.68
C ALA A 32 -5.42 -11.48 22.19
N ALA A 33 -5.02 -10.53 21.31
CA ALA A 33 -4.92 -9.11 21.66
C ALA A 33 -6.25 -8.36 21.59
N GLY A 34 -7.22 -8.83 20.76
CA GLY A 34 -8.51 -8.16 20.57
C GLY A 34 -8.97 -8.13 19.12
N ALA A 35 -9.83 -7.17 18.80
CA ALA A 35 -10.37 -6.95 17.46
C ALA A 35 -9.50 -5.96 16.68
N HIS A 36 -8.99 -6.40 15.55
CA HIS A 36 -8.14 -5.63 14.67
C HIS A 36 -8.89 -5.19 13.41
N ALA A 37 -8.56 -3.99 12.92
CA ALA A 37 -8.93 -3.55 11.59
C ALA A 37 -7.75 -2.85 10.91
N VAL A 38 -7.49 -3.14 9.63
CA VAL A 38 -6.45 -2.50 8.82
C VAL A 38 -7.09 -1.94 7.56
N THR A 39 -6.87 -0.65 7.30
CA THR A 39 -7.39 0.06 6.14
C THR A 39 -6.25 0.51 5.24
N PHE A 40 -6.38 0.25 3.95
CA PHE A 40 -5.50 0.76 2.90
C PHE A 40 -6.20 1.93 2.20
N ALA A 41 -5.56 3.08 2.17
CA ALA A 41 -6.05 4.26 1.46
C ALA A 41 -4.97 4.79 0.50
N ARG A 42 -5.29 4.83 -0.78
CA ARG A 42 -4.48 5.47 -1.82
C ARG A 42 -5.15 6.78 -2.22
N THR A 43 -4.42 7.88 -2.15
CA THR A 43 -4.90 9.21 -2.52
C THR A 43 -3.98 9.82 -3.56
N THR A 44 -4.58 10.58 -4.49
CA THR A 44 -3.85 11.30 -5.54
C THR A 44 -4.17 12.78 -5.44
N SER A 45 -3.14 13.64 -5.54
CA SER A 45 -3.27 15.09 -5.55
C SER A 45 -2.32 15.67 -6.58
N GLY A 46 -2.83 16.04 -7.76
CA GLY A 46 -1.98 16.35 -8.91
C GLY A 46 -1.16 15.12 -9.31
N ASP A 47 0.16 15.29 -9.44
CA ASP A 47 1.11 14.23 -9.77
C ASP A 47 1.61 13.46 -8.52
N ASP A 48 1.18 13.86 -7.34
CA ASP A 48 1.54 13.22 -6.08
C ASP A 48 0.59 12.09 -5.73
N VAL A 49 1.13 10.95 -5.34
CA VAL A 49 0.37 9.79 -4.87
C VAL A 49 0.85 9.38 -3.48
N GLN A 50 -0.08 9.15 -2.58
CA GLN A 50 0.16 8.65 -1.23
C GLN A 50 -0.51 7.30 -1.03
N LEU A 51 0.19 6.37 -0.38
CA LEU A 51 -0.37 5.19 0.25
C LEU A 51 -0.33 5.37 1.77
N LYS A 52 -1.47 5.20 2.42
CA LYS A 52 -1.59 5.14 3.88
C LYS A 52 -2.21 3.80 4.27
N VAL A 53 -1.49 3.04 5.10
CA VAL A 53 -2.01 1.83 5.75
C VAL A 53 -2.16 2.15 7.23
N SER A 54 -3.38 2.04 7.77
CA SER A 54 -3.70 2.39 9.17
C SER A 54 -4.35 1.22 9.85
N ALA A 55 -3.96 0.95 11.09
CA ALA A 55 -4.56 -0.08 11.91
C ALA A 55 -5.22 0.47 13.17
N THR A 56 -6.22 -0.26 13.64
CA THR A 56 -6.83 -0.09 14.95
C THR A 56 -6.85 -1.42 15.70
N LEU A 57 -6.75 -1.34 17.03
CA LEU A 57 -7.00 -2.43 17.97
C LEU A 57 -8.14 -2.01 18.89
N ASP A 58 -9.22 -2.81 18.96
CA ASP A 58 -10.45 -2.49 19.68
C ASP A 58 -10.99 -1.08 19.37
N GLY A 59 -10.92 -0.68 18.09
CA GLY A 59 -11.37 0.61 17.59
C GLY A 59 -10.45 1.79 17.92
N ARG A 60 -9.31 1.58 18.58
CA ARG A 60 -8.32 2.62 18.90
C ARG A 60 -7.16 2.59 17.90
N PRO A 61 -6.60 3.76 17.51
CA PRO A 61 -5.42 3.80 16.66
C PRO A 61 -4.28 2.96 17.23
N ASP A 62 -3.68 2.11 16.39
CA ASP A 62 -2.57 1.23 16.75
C ASP A 62 -1.31 1.64 16.00
N TRP A 63 -1.19 1.30 14.71
CA TRP A 63 -0.01 1.66 13.91
C TRP A 63 -0.40 2.26 12.55
N THR A 64 0.57 2.91 11.91
CA THR A 64 0.40 3.47 10.57
C THR A 64 1.69 3.30 9.77
N VAL A 65 1.55 2.99 8.46
CA VAL A 65 2.59 3.08 7.44
C VAL A 65 2.14 4.11 6.41
N ARG A 66 3.06 4.98 5.95
CA ARG A 66 2.83 5.95 4.87
C ARG A 66 3.99 5.94 3.91
N ASP A 67 3.66 6.07 2.63
CA ASP A 67 4.66 6.26 1.58
C ASP A 67 4.12 7.17 0.49
N TYR A 68 5.02 7.74 -0.32
CA TYR A 68 4.70 8.76 -1.31
C TYR A 68 5.52 8.57 -2.56
N VAL A 69 4.91 8.83 -3.70
CA VAL A 69 5.61 9.19 -4.94
C VAL A 69 5.23 10.62 -5.27
N LYS A 70 6.21 11.49 -5.45
CA LYS A 70 6.01 12.91 -5.69
C LYS A 70 6.66 13.33 -7.00
N GLU A 71 6.03 14.31 -7.67
CA GLU A 71 6.59 14.96 -8.85
C GLU A 71 7.05 13.96 -9.92
N CYS A 72 6.33 12.84 -10.08
CA CYS A 72 6.67 11.83 -11.07
C CYS A 72 6.15 12.27 -12.46
N PRO A 73 7.04 12.52 -13.43
CA PRO A 73 6.65 12.99 -14.76
C PRO A 73 6.18 11.85 -15.70
N VAL A 74 6.18 10.63 -15.21
CA VAL A 74 5.82 9.40 -15.94
C VAL A 74 4.84 8.58 -15.10
N ASP A 75 4.81 7.26 -15.23
CA ASP A 75 3.86 6.41 -14.50
C ASP A 75 4.22 6.28 -13.01
N VAL A 76 3.28 6.64 -12.15
CA VAL A 76 3.39 6.45 -10.71
C VAL A 76 2.99 5.04 -10.35
N ILE A 77 3.91 4.30 -9.74
CA ILE A 77 3.66 3.00 -9.13
C ILE A 77 3.63 3.18 -7.61
N LEU A 78 2.50 2.91 -7.00
CA LEU A 78 2.35 2.85 -5.52
C LEU A 78 1.17 1.92 -5.22
N ASP A 79 1.40 0.62 -5.47
CA ASP A 79 0.33 -0.37 -5.56
C ASP A 79 0.56 -1.50 -4.58
N VAL A 80 -0.47 -1.78 -3.79
CA VAL A 80 -0.48 -2.93 -2.87
C VAL A 80 -0.47 -4.23 -3.69
N VAL A 81 0.31 -5.21 -3.26
CA VAL A 81 0.33 -6.56 -3.82
C VAL A 81 -0.75 -7.39 -3.10
N PRO A 82 -1.93 -7.63 -3.69
CA PRO A 82 -3.05 -8.26 -2.96
C PRO A 82 -2.70 -9.65 -2.40
N ALA A 83 -1.93 -10.44 -3.14
CA ALA A 83 -1.50 -11.78 -2.74
C ALA A 83 -0.54 -11.81 -1.53
N SER A 84 -0.04 -10.64 -1.10
CA SER A 84 0.84 -10.52 0.08
C SER A 84 0.09 -10.27 1.38
N ILE A 85 -1.23 -10.03 1.31
CA ILE A 85 -2.03 -9.69 2.50
C ILE A 85 -2.40 -10.97 3.22
N GLU A 86 -1.86 -11.13 4.42
CA GLU A 86 -2.07 -12.30 5.26
C GLU A 86 -2.20 -11.93 6.73
N MET A 87 -3.00 -12.71 7.49
CA MET A 87 -3.05 -12.72 8.94
C MET A 87 -2.61 -14.11 9.42
N ARG A 88 -1.46 -14.20 10.06
CA ARG A 88 -0.82 -15.46 10.46
C ARG A 88 -0.34 -15.43 11.89
N ASP A 89 -0.66 -16.45 12.67
CA ASP A 89 0.01 -16.74 13.94
C ASP A 89 1.30 -17.54 13.62
N LEU A 90 2.41 -16.82 13.42
CA LEU A 90 3.70 -17.41 13.07
C LEU A 90 4.48 -17.91 14.29
N LEU A 91 4.10 -17.46 15.49
CA LEU A 91 4.78 -17.82 16.74
C LEU A 91 4.00 -18.90 17.51
N GLY A 92 2.73 -19.15 17.18
CA GLY A 92 1.87 -20.12 17.86
C GLY A 92 1.42 -19.66 19.24
N ASP A 93 1.41 -18.33 19.47
CA ASP A 93 1.08 -17.73 20.77
C ASP A 93 -0.34 -17.15 20.84
N GLY A 94 -1.11 -17.30 19.77
CA GLY A 94 -2.47 -16.79 19.66
C GLY A 94 -2.58 -15.35 19.15
N HIS A 95 -1.44 -14.68 18.89
CA HIS A 95 -1.39 -13.35 18.26
C HIS A 95 -1.07 -13.50 16.77
N LYS A 96 -1.86 -12.85 15.92
CA LYS A 96 -1.64 -12.91 14.48
C LYS A 96 -0.83 -11.71 14.01
N GLN A 97 0.24 -11.98 13.30
CA GLN A 97 0.97 -10.99 12.54
C GLN A 97 0.19 -10.61 11.30
N PHE A 98 0.18 -9.32 10.96
CA PHE A 98 -0.39 -8.81 9.71
C PHE A 98 0.72 -8.58 8.70
N LEU A 99 0.61 -9.21 7.53
CA LEU A 99 1.59 -9.09 6.45
C LEU A 99 0.97 -8.39 5.25
N PHE A 100 1.76 -7.52 4.60
CA PHE A 100 1.40 -6.88 3.34
C PHE A 100 2.63 -6.35 2.62
N ALA A 101 2.56 -6.25 1.30
CA ALA A 101 3.59 -5.61 0.49
C ALA A 101 2.98 -4.61 -0.48
N TYR A 102 3.80 -3.66 -0.90
CA TYR A 102 3.49 -2.77 -2.00
C TYR A 102 4.73 -2.50 -2.85
N LYS A 103 4.47 -2.15 -4.11
CA LYS A 103 5.46 -1.71 -5.08
C LYS A 103 5.44 -0.20 -5.15
N ILE A 104 6.61 0.42 -5.28
CA ILE A 104 6.78 1.87 -5.34
C ILE A 104 7.81 2.24 -6.39
N GLY A 105 7.46 3.13 -7.30
CA GLY A 105 8.32 3.58 -8.40
C GLY A 105 7.76 4.79 -9.13
N CYS A 106 8.62 5.35 -9.96
CA CYS A 106 8.29 6.38 -10.96
C CYS A 106 9.01 5.97 -12.22
N ARG A 107 8.33 5.38 -13.18
CA ARG A 107 8.94 4.80 -14.38
C ARG A 107 8.06 4.94 -15.61
N GLY A 108 8.67 5.10 -16.77
CA GLY A 108 8.00 5.09 -18.07
C GLY A 108 8.43 3.91 -18.96
N ASP A 109 9.02 2.87 -18.38
CA ASP A 109 9.56 1.70 -19.08
C ASP A 109 9.33 0.41 -18.29
N VAL A 110 10.06 -0.66 -18.63
CA VAL A 110 9.97 -1.98 -17.98
C VAL A 110 10.92 -2.15 -16.78
N SER A 111 11.57 -1.08 -16.31
CA SER A 111 12.49 -1.16 -15.16
C SER A 111 11.81 -1.69 -13.90
N ALA A 112 12.61 -2.29 -13.02
CA ALA A 112 12.14 -2.85 -11.76
C ALA A 112 11.73 -1.76 -10.77
N ASP A 113 10.56 -1.92 -10.14
CA ASP A 113 10.11 -1.07 -9.04
C ASP A 113 10.69 -1.55 -7.70
N GLN A 114 10.76 -0.66 -6.73
CA GLN A 114 11.08 -1.03 -5.36
C GLN A 114 9.90 -1.78 -4.72
N VAL A 115 10.21 -2.79 -3.93
CA VAL A 115 9.22 -3.57 -3.16
C VAL A 115 9.49 -3.40 -1.67
N LYS A 116 8.44 -3.08 -0.91
CA LYS A 116 8.46 -3.05 0.55
C LYS A 116 7.48 -4.08 1.08
N TYR A 117 8.00 -5.10 1.75
CA TYR A 117 7.22 -6.15 2.38
C TYR A 117 7.28 -5.98 3.89
N PHE A 118 6.12 -5.82 4.51
CA PHE A 118 5.93 -5.58 5.94
C PHE A 118 5.35 -6.82 6.61
N LEU A 119 5.82 -7.06 7.81
CA LEU A 119 5.16 -7.84 8.83
C LEU A 119 5.00 -6.94 10.05
N VAL A 120 3.78 -6.85 10.57
CA VAL A 120 3.50 -6.11 11.80
C VAL A 120 3.07 -7.09 12.88
N ASP A 121 3.75 -7.02 14.02
CA ASP A 121 3.48 -7.83 15.19
C ASP A 121 3.36 -6.90 16.40
N GLN A 122 2.19 -6.86 17.03
CA GLN A 122 1.91 -6.01 18.20
C GLN A 122 2.39 -4.54 18.03
N GLY A 123 2.13 -3.95 16.86
CA GLY A 123 2.54 -2.59 16.51
C GLY A 123 3.99 -2.42 16.04
N ALA A 124 4.87 -3.37 16.29
CA ALA A 124 6.24 -3.38 15.79
C ALA A 124 6.29 -3.75 14.31
N LYS A 125 7.17 -3.08 13.54
CA LYS A 125 7.25 -3.19 12.08
C LYS A 125 8.54 -3.86 11.63
N TYR A 126 8.43 -5.02 11.05
CA TYR A 126 9.50 -5.81 10.45
C TYR A 126 9.43 -5.63 8.94
N VAL A 127 10.52 -5.22 8.30
CA VAL A 127 10.46 -4.79 6.90
C VAL A 127 11.57 -5.45 6.09
N LEU A 128 11.18 -6.07 4.98
CA LEU A 128 12.06 -6.57 3.93
C LEU A 128 11.91 -5.65 2.71
N ARG A 129 13.02 -5.09 2.22
CA ARG A 129 13.04 -4.17 1.07
C ARG A 129 13.94 -4.69 -0.02
N GLY A 130 13.54 -4.49 -1.26
CA GLY A 130 14.34 -4.85 -2.42
C GLY A 130 13.65 -4.40 -3.70
N GLU A 131 14.08 -4.95 -4.81
CA GLU A 131 13.57 -4.67 -6.12
C GLU A 131 12.70 -5.80 -6.64
N GLU A 132 11.84 -5.50 -7.59
CA GLU A 132 11.18 -6.53 -8.37
C GLU A 132 12.20 -7.38 -9.12
N THR A 133 11.81 -8.60 -9.43
CA THR A 133 12.42 -9.39 -10.50
C THR A 133 11.52 -9.29 -11.72
N VAL A 134 11.97 -8.60 -12.75
CA VAL A 134 11.22 -8.40 -13.99
C VAL A 134 11.61 -9.43 -15.02
N THR A 135 10.61 -10.10 -15.58
CA THR A 135 10.79 -11.02 -16.69
C THR A 135 9.87 -10.62 -17.85
N VAL A 136 10.26 -11.00 -19.08
CA VAL A 136 9.43 -10.90 -20.28
C VAL A 136 9.39 -12.27 -20.93
N LYS A 137 8.23 -12.88 -21.02
CA LYS A 137 8.05 -14.26 -21.50
C LYS A 137 8.99 -15.25 -20.81
N GLY A 138 9.10 -15.10 -19.46
CA GLY A 138 9.95 -15.91 -18.61
C GLY A 138 11.46 -15.63 -18.70
N ARG A 139 11.90 -14.63 -19.48
CA ARG A 139 13.32 -14.23 -19.56
C ARG A 139 13.59 -13.05 -18.64
N PHE A 140 14.64 -13.16 -17.83
CA PHE A 140 15.09 -12.08 -16.96
C PHE A 140 15.41 -10.81 -17.75
N MET A 141 14.94 -9.68 -17.26
CA MET A 141 15.12 -8.36 -17.86
C MET A 141 15.81 -7.38 -16.91
N ASP A 142 15.33 -7.28 -15.64
CA ASP A 142 15.82 -6.26 -14.70
C ASP A 142 15.56 -6.63 -13.25
N GLY A 143 16.27 -5.97 -12.29
CA GLY A 143 16.08 -6.10 -10.85
C GLY A 143 16.64 -7.39 -10.27
N GLY A 144 15.91 -7.98 -9.30
CA GLY A 144 16.22 -9.28 -8.72
C GLY A 144 17.35 -9.30 -7.70
N ALA A 145 17.84 -8.13 -7.25
CA ALA A 145 18.79 -8.06 -6.16
C ALA A 145 18.20 -8.68 -4.87
N PRO A 146 19.02 -9.38 -4.06
CA PRO A 146 18.55 -9.93 -2.79
C PRO A 146 17.93 -8.86 -1.88
N PRO A 147 16.78 -9.13 -1.25
CA PRO A 147 16.14 -8.15 -0.40
C PRO A 147 16.92 -7.93 0.91
N VAL A 148 16.81 -6.70 1.45
CA VAL A 148 17.51 -6.27 2.66
C VAL A 148 16.51 -6.13 3.81
N PRO A 149 16.67 -6.90 4.91
CA PRO A 149 15.85 -6.74 6.11
C PRO A 149 16.29 -5.53 6.95
N ASN A 150 15.32 -4.86 7.61
CA ASN A 150 15.66 -3.88 8.65
C ASN A 150 16.27 -4.57 9.89
N ALA A 151 16.79 -3.76 10.84
CA ALA A 151 17.48 -4.28 12.03
C ALA A 151 16.56 -5.20 12.87
N ASP A 152 15.31 -4.80 13.06
CA ASP A 152 14.34 -5.57 13.85
C ASP A 152 14.04 -6.92 13.18
N LEU A 153 13.86 -6.96 11.85
CA LEU A 153 13.64 -8.20 11.13
C LEU A 153 14.87 -9.13 11.20
N LYS A 154 16.08 -8.58 11.14
CA LYS A 154 17.32 -9.37 11.33
C LYS A 154 17.38 -10.04 12.70
N ALA A 155 16.86 -9.39 13.73
CA ALA A 155 16.82 -9.92 15.08
C ALA A 155 15.73 -10.99 15.31
N HIS A 156 14.80 -11.19 14.33
CA HIS A 156 13.71 -12.15 14.41
C HIS A 156 13.80 -13.25 13.34
N PRO A 157 14.56 -14.34 13.58
CA PRO A 157 14.82 -15.38 12.56
C PRO A 157 13.57 -16.07 12.03
N ALA A 158 12.51 -16.20 12.84
CA ALA A 158 11.24 -16.82 12.40
C ALA A 158 10.56 -15.96 11.33
N PHE A 159 10.43 -14.65 11.58
CA PHE A 159 9.84 -13.70 10.65
C PHE A 159 10.69 -13.55 9.39
N LEU A 160 12.02 -13.44 9.56
CA LEU A 160 12.95 -13.32 8.44
C LEU A 160 12.83 -14.53 7.49
N ARG A 161 12.84 -15.77 8.02
CA ARG A 161 12.66 -16.98 7.21
C ARG A 161 11.34 -16.97 6.45
N TYR A 162 10.24 -16.61 7.14
CA TYR A 162 8.94 -16.56 6.53
C TYR A 162 8.90 -15.56 5.37
N MET A 163 9.30 -14.33 5.61
CA MET A 163 9.26 -13.26 4.61
C MET A 163 10.20 -13.54 3.43
N THR A 164 11.42 -14.05 3.69
CA THR A 164 12.36 -14.41 2.63
C THR A 164 11.83 -15.53 1.74
N LYS A 165 11.16 -16.54 2.32
CA LYS A 165 10.54 -17.63 1.55
C LYS A 165 9.46 -17.12 0.59
N HIS A 166 8.71 -16.09 0.97
CA HIS A 166 7.61 -15.55 0.18
C HIS A 166 8.05 -14.39 -0.73
N TRP A 167 9.27 -13.90 -0.59
CA TRP A 167 9.77 -12.73 -1.33
C TRP A 167 9.62 -12.88 -2.84
N HIS A 168 10.04 -14.01 -3.39
CA HIS A 168 10.01 -14.22 -4.84
C HIS A 168 8.61 -14.06 -5.42
N SER A 169 7.58 -14.67 -4.83
CA SER A 169 6.20 -14.57 -5.32
C SER A 169 5.61 -13.16 -5.21
N ILE A 170 6.13 -12.36 -4.27
CA ILE A 170 5.68 -10.97 -4.03
C ILE A 170 6.39 -9.99 -4.97
N SER A 171 7.68 -10.23 -5.25
CA SER A 171 8.53 -9.32 -6.03
C SER A 171 8.53 -9.60 -7.53
N MET A 172 8.01 -10.74 -7.98
CA MET A 172 7.96 -11.06 -9.41
C MET A 172 7.01 -10.14 -10.18
N ARG A 173 7.43 -9.78 -11.41
CA ARG A 173 6.58 -9.20 -12.45
C ARG A 173 6.97 -9.82 -13.79
N ASP A 174 6.04 -10.54 -14.40
CA ASP A 174 6.22 -11.12 -15.73
C ASP A 174 5.34 -10.42 -16.75
N TYR A 175 5.93 -10.06 -17.87
CA TYR A 175 5.20 -9.55 -19.03
C TYR A 175 5.07 -10.69 -20.06
N GLU A 176 3.83 -11.00 -20.44
CA GLU A 176 3.47 -12.01 -21.42
C GLU A 176 3.82 -11.61 -22.87
#